data_ddc07594e3cc31b55125436babc6de07
#
_entry.id   ddc07594e3cc31b55125436babc6de07
#
_cell.length_a   1.000
_cell.length_b   1.000
_cell.length_c   1.000
_cell.angle_alpha   90.00
_cell.angle_beta   90.00
_cell.angle_gamma   90.00
#
_symmetry.space_group_name_H-M   'P 1'
#
loop_
_entity.id
_entity.type
_entity.pdbx_description
1 polymer ?
#
loop_
_entity_poly.entity_id
_entity_poly.type
_entity_poly.pdbx_seq_one_letter_code
_entity_poly.pdbx_strand_id
1 'polypeptide(L)'
;MKLTKHLTGVVIASTCLCAPALAQTRLTMWYHGAGNEVESRILNQIISDFNTSQSDWTVAIESFPEKSYNDSVAAAALAGNLPDILDVDGPVMPNWAWAGYLRPLPIDESEFADFLPGTKGVWDGKLYSVGLWDAAVALFARQSTLDELGLRTPTLDKPWSREEFMAALDAAKASGKFEFALDLGMNDQAEWYSYAFSPFLQSFGGDIVDRSTYKTAEGALNGEPAQAFGKWWQSLFSGGYAPGTSEDPADQQTGFIGGKFAFQ
;
A
#
# COMPACT_ATOMS: atom_id res chain seq x y z
N MET A 1 97.81 -11.10 8.06
CA MET A 1 96.72 -11.77 8.76
C MET A 1 95.49 -10.89 8.59
N LYS A 2 94.60 -11.22 7.61
CA LYS A 2 93.35 -10.41 7.28
C LYS A 2 92.21 -11.12 7.90
N LEU A 3 91.51 -10.45 8.84
CA LEU A 3 90.27 -10.91 9.45
C LEU A 3 89.11 -10.49 8.55
N THR A 4 88.38 -11.46 8.00
CA THR A 4 87.17 -11.26 7.27
C THR A 4 86.00 -11.34 8.24
N LYS A 5 85.22 -10.24 8.41
CA LYS A 5 83.97 -10.22 9.21
C LYS A 5 82.81 -10.61 8.30
N HIS A 6 82.16 -11.72 8.63
CA HIS A 6 80.92 -12.11 8.02
C HIS A 6 79.76 -11.38 8.74
N LEU A 7 79.00 -10.54 8.00
CA LEU A 7 77.77 -9.93 8.45
C LEU A 7 76.63 -10.87 8.03
N THR A 8 75.99 -11.50 8.99
CA THR A 8 74.75 -12.31 8.75
C THR A 8 73.57 -11.39 8.85
N GLY A 9 72.94 -11.05 7.68
CA GLY A 9 71.72 -10.27 7.65
C GLY A 9 70.52 -11.18 7.95
N VAL A 10 69.75 -10.86 9.01
CA VAL A 10 68.51 -11.50 9.31
C VAL A 10 67.42 -10.80 8.49
N VAL A 11 66.84 -11.49 7.52
CA VAL A 11 65.65 -11.04 6.76
C VAL A 11 64.43 -11.42 7.58
N ILE A 12 63.72 -10.45 8.18
CA ILE A 12 62.44 -10.61 8.81
C ILE A 12 61.37 -10.54 7.68
N ALA A 13 60.85 -11.68 7.28
CA ALA A 13 59.72 -11.75 6.37
C ALA A 13 58.44 -11.41 7.16
N SER A 14 57.95 -10.19 7.00
CA SER A 14 56.59 -9.79 7.49
C SER A 14 55.55 -10.49 6.64
N THR A 15 54.96 -11.56 7.13
CA THR A 15 53.75 -12.16 6.56
C THR A 15 52.55 -11.28 6.92
N CYS A 16 52.13 -10.44 5.98
CA CYS A 16 50.81 -9.79 6.07
C CYS A 16 49.75 -10.89 5.99
N LEU A 17 49.16 -11.23 7.14
CA LEU A 17 47.89 -11.98 7.21
C LEU A 17 46.79 -11.09 6.65
N CYS A 18 46.55 -11.14 5.34
CA CYS A 18 45.32 -10.65 4.77
C CYS A 18 44.20 -11.59 5.24
N ALA A 19 43.48 -11.20 6.28
CA ALA A 19 42.21 -11.83 6.58
C ALA A 19 41.31 -11.66 5.34
N PRO A 20 40.63 -12.72 4.83
CA PRO A 20 39.66 -12.53 3.76
C PRO A 20 38.57 -11.59 4.29
N ALA A 21 38.45 -10.42 3.69
CA ALA A 21 37.28 -9.60 3.88
C ALA A 21 36.10 -10.45 3.35
N LEU A 22 35.25 -10.93 4.23
CA LEU A 22 33.99 -11.57 3.83
C LEU A 22 33.23 -10.50 3.05
N ALA A 23 33.05 -10.76 1.76
CA ALA A 23 32.26 -9.85 0.93
C ALA A 23 30.82 -9.82 1.48
N GLN A 24 30.32 -8.63 1.73
CA GLN A 24 28.90 -8.42 2.13
C GLN A 24 27.98 -9.11 1.14
N THR A 25 27.00 -9.86 1.63
CA THR A 25 25.95 -10.44 0.78
C THR A 25 24.99 -9.33 0.38
N ARG A 26 24.83 -9.13 -0.92
CA ARG A 26 23.91 -8.12 -1.46
C ARG A 26 22.54 -8.75 -1.70
N LEU A 27 21.49 -8.12 -1.15
CA LEU A 27 20.09 -8.41 -1.39
C LEU A 27 19.49 -7.31 -2.26
N THR A 28 18.56 -7.71 -3.12
CA THR A 28 17.77 -6.79 -3.95
C THR A 28 16.36 -6.68 -3.38
N MET A 29 15.85 -5.47 -3.31
CA MET A 29 14.48 -5.19 -2.88
C MET A 29 13.75 -4.43 -3.97
N TRP A 30 12.60 -4.93 -4.37
CA TRP A 30 11.68 -4.20 -5.24
C TRP A 30 10.61 -3.49 -4.42
N TYR A 31 10.32 -2.25 -4.81
CA TYR A 31 9.41 -1.34 -4.13
C TYR A 31 8.54 -0.60 -5.13
N HIS A 32 7.24 -0.49 -4.88
CA HIS A 32 6.27 0.07 -5.83
C HIS A 32 5.98 1.57 -5.70
N GLY A 33 6.63 2.27 -4.80
CA GLY A 33 6.39 3.70 -4.53
C GLY A 33 7.21 4.67 -5.38
N ALA A 34 7.60 4.31 -6.63
CA ALA A 34 8.29 5.25 -7.50
C ALA A 34 7.42 6.49 -7.75
N GLY A 35 7.95 7.68 -7.44
CA GLY A 35 7.22 8.96 -7.53
C GLY A 35 6.62 9.44 -6.21
N ASN A 36 6.53 8.60 -5.18
CA ASN A 36 6.19 9.03 -3.83
C ASN A 36 7.46 9.44 -3.07
N GLU A 37 7.79 10.73 -3.10
CA GLU A 37 9.04 11.24 -2.50
C GLU A 37 9.11 11.04 -0.98
N VAL A 38 7.98 11.12 -0.29
CA VAL A 38 7.94 11.01 1.18
C VAL A 38 8.22 9.57 1.61
N GLU A 39 7.51 8.61 1.04
CA GLU A 39 7.72 7.19 1.33
C GLU A 39 9.10 6.72 0.90
N SER A 40 9.53 7.07 -0.32
CA SER A 40 10.85 6.72 -0.83
C SER A 40 11.97 7.23 0.08
N ARG A 41 11.85 8.43 0.63
CA ARG A 41 12.83 8.98 1.56
C ARG A 41 12.87 8.18 2.87
N ILE A 42 11.71 7.83 3.43
CA ILE A 42 11.62 7.07 4.67
C ILE A 42 12.19 5.66 4.47
N LEU A 43 11.79 4.97 3.39
CA LEU A 43 12.28 3.63 3.09
C LEU A 43 13.80 3.62 2.85
N ASN A 44 14.32 4.58 2.08
CA ASN A 44 15.77 4.71 1.87
C ASN A 44 16.52 4.97 3.18
N GLN A 45 15.93 5.72 4.14
CA GLN A 45 16.53 5.90 5.45
C GLN A 45 16.58 4.59 6.23
N ILE A 46 15.48 3.83 6.26
CA ILE A 46 15.41 2.51 6.92
C ILE A 46 16.48 1.58 6.36
N ILE A 47 16.59 1.50 5.03
CA ILE A 47 17.60 0.66 4.37
C ILE A 47 19.03 1.14 4.65
N SER A 48 19.26 2.45 4.65
CA SER A 48 20.57 3.02 5.01
C SER A 48 20.95 2.66 6.45
N ASP A 49 20.01 2.78 7.38
CA ASP A 49 20.25 2.43 8.79
C ASP A 49 20.53 0.94 8.95
N PHE A 50 19.77 0.08 8.26
CA PHE A 50 20.07 -1.35 8.21
C PHE A 50 21.46 -1.64 7.66
N ASN A 51 21.80 -1.09 6.50
CA ASN A 51 23.07 -1.32 5.83
C ASN A 51 24.28 -0.83 6.66
N THR A 52 24.08 0.16 7.53
CA THR A 52 25.14 0.69 8.40
C THR A 52 25.21 0.01 9.76
N SER A 53 24.14 -0.66 10.20
CA SER A 53 24.05 -1.32 11.52
C SER A 53 24.86 -2.61 11.62
N GLN A 54 25.21 -3.22 10.49
CA GLN A 54 25.90 -4.52 10.43
C GLN A 54 26.75 -4.60 9.13
N SER A 55 27.57 -5.63 9.01
CA SER A 55 28.55 -5.80 7.91
C SER A 55 28.28 -7.02 7.02
N ASP A 56 27.29 -7.84 7.33
CA ASP A 56 27.10 -9.12 6.66
C ASP A 56 26.22 -9.00 5.41
N TRP A 57 25.29 -8.02 5.42
CA TRP A 57 24.30 -7.84 4.39
C TRP A 57 24.22 -6.40 3.91
N THR A 58 23.88 -6.23 2.64
CA THR A 58 23.47 -4.93 2.07
C THR A 58 22.19 -5.10 1.29
N VAL A 59 21.22 -4.21 1.49
CA VAL A 59 19.98 -4.15 0.69
C VAL A 59 20.10 -3.02 -0.32
N ALA A 60 19.77 -3.29 -1.58
CA ALA A 60 19.66 -2.30 -2.63
C ALA A 60 18.20 -2.26 -3.13
N ILE A 61 17.62 -1.06 -3.18
CA ILE A 61 16.24 -0.84 -3.63
C ILE A 61 16.23 -0.58 -5.14
N GLU A 62 15.24 -1.18 -5.81
CA GLU A 62 14.80 -0.85 -7.15
C GLU A 62 13.33 -0.45 -7.08
N SER A 63 13.03 0.79 -7.50
CA SER A 63 11.69 1.36 -7.39
C SER A 63 10.95 1.28 -8.72
N PHE A 64 9.69 0.87 -8.67
CA PHE A 64 8.78 0.73 -9.80
C PHE A 64 7.57 1.66 -9.65
N PRO A 65 6.99 2.13 -10.77
CA PRO A 65 5.69 2.78 -10.73
C PRO A 65 4.61 1.78 -10.24
N GLU A 66 3.78 2.22 -9.30
CA GLU A 66 2.72 1.42 -8.71
C GLU A 66 1.85 0.67 -9.74
N LYS A 67 1.37 1.38 -10.76
CA LYS A 67 0.49 0.82 -11.81
C LYS A 67 1.07 -0.37 -12.59
N SER A 68 2.39 -0.50 -12.66
CA SER A 68 3.08 -1.56 -13.42
C SER A 68 3.79 -2.58 -12.54
N TYR A 69 3.75 -2.40 -11.22
CA TYR A 69 4.52 -3.21 -10.30
C TYR A 69 4.09 -4.67 -10.28
N ASN A 70 2.80 -4.93 -10.10
CA ASN A 70 2.26 -6.28 -10.05
C ASN A 70 2.52 -7.08 -11.34
N ASP A 71 2.41 -6.42 -12.50
CA ASP A 71 2.74 -7.03 -13.80
C ASP A 71 4.25 -7.34 -13.92
N SER A 72 5.09 -6.43 -13.42
CA SER A 72 6.55 -6.63 -13.40
C SER A 72 6.96 -7.81 -12.52
N VAL A 73 6.34 -7.93 -11.34
CA VAL A 73 6.57 -9.09 -10.44
C VAL A 73 6.11 -10.39 -11.09
N ALA A 74 4.93 -10.40 -11.71
CA ALA A 74 4.43 -11.59 -12.41
C ALA A 74 5.35 -12.01 -13.56
N ALA A 75 5.83 -11.05 -14.35
CA ALA A 75 6.78 -11.32 -15.44
C ALA A 75 8.13 -11.86 -14.92
N ALA A 76 8.66 -11.28 -13.85
CA ALA A 76 9.88 -11.74 -13.22
C ALA A 76 9.74 -13.15 -12.62
N ALA A 77 8.59 -13.44 -12.01
CA ALA A 77 8.28 -14.75 -11.47
C ALA A 77 8.30 -15.83 -12.56
N LEU A 78 7.66 -15.55 -13.71
CA LEU A 78 7.67 -16.46 -14.88
C LEU A 78 9.10 -16.66 -15.44
N ALA A 79 9.94 -15.64 -15.36
CA ALA A 79 11.33 -15.69 -15.81
C ALA A 79 12.28 -16.31 -14.75
N GLY A 80 11.82 -16.57 -13.53
CA GLY A 80 12.66 -17.04 -12.42
C GLY A 80 13.64 -15.99 -11.89
N ASN A 81 13.31 -14.71 -12.05
CA ASN A 81 14.17 -13.56 -11.74
C ASN A 81 13.54 -12.61 -10.69
N LEU A 82 12.83 -13.17 -9.72
CA LEU A 82 12.32 -12.36 -8.61
C LEU A 82 13.49 -11.82 -7.76
N PRO A 83 13.35 -10.64 -7.15
CA PRO A 83 14.32 -10.12 -6.20
C PRO A 83 14.30 -10.92 -4.89
N ASP A 84 15.24 -10.64 -3.99
CA ASP A 84 15.30 -11.28 -2.68
C ASP A 84 14.16 -10.83 -1.75
N ILE A 85 13.75 -9.56 -1.87
CA ILE A 85 12.70 -8.93 -1.07
C ILE A 85 11.70 -8.26 -2.02
N LEU A 86 10.43 -8.54 -1.81
CA LEU A 86 9.32 -7.88 -2.49
C LEU A 86 8.54 -7.02 -1.51
N ASP A 87 8.29 -5.78 -1.88
CA ASP A 87 7.21 -5.00 -1.31
C ASP A 87 5.88 -5.53 -1.86
N VAL A 88 4.84 -5.59 -1.05
CA VAL A 88 3.57 -6.19 -1.45
C VAL A 88 2.40 -5.59 -0.69
N ASP A 89 1.37 -5.22 -1.43
CA ASP A 89 0.11 -4.81 -0.83
C ASP A 89 -0.62 -5.96 -0.15
N GLY A 90 -1.18 -5.69 1.03
CA GLY A 90 -1.87 -6.70 1.83
C GLY A 90 -2.90 -7.53 1.04
N PRO A 91 -3.77 -6.91 0.20
CA PRO A 91 -4.73 -7.64 -0.63
C PRO A 91 -4.11 -8.57 -1.67
N VAL A 92 -2.91 -8.25 -2.17
CA VAL A 92 -2.21 -9.02 -3.21
C VAL A 92 -1.40 -10.18 -2.62
N MET A 93 -0.92 -10.03 -1.39
CA MET A 93 -0.05 -10.99 -0.72
C MET A 93 -0.55 -12.44 -0.76
N PRO A 94 -1.82 -12.77 -0.46
CA PRO A 94 -2.30 -14.15 -0.49
C PRO A 94 -2.17 -14.80 -1.86
N ASN A 95 -2.39 -14.04 -2.93
CA ASN A 95 -2.22 -14.52 -4.30
C ASN A 95 -0.76 -14.85 -4.62
N TRP A 96 0.17 -14.00 -4.21
CA TRP A 96 1.59 -14.24 -4.42
C TRP A 96 2.14 -15.38 -3.55
N ALA A 97 1.63 -15.53 -2.32
CA ALA A 97 1.94 -16.68 -1.48
C ALA A 97 1.44 -17.99 -2.12
N TRP A 98 0.20 -18.00 -2.61
CA TRP A 98 -0.37 -19.15 -3.32
C TRP A 98 0.38 -19.49 -4.62
N ALA A 99 0.75 -18.47 -5.39
CA ALA A 99 1.51 -18.63 -6.63
C ALA A 99 2.98 -19.05 -6.42
N GLY A 100 3.45 -19.04 -5.17
CA GLY A 100 4.84 -19.38 -4.83
C GLY A 100 5.86 -18.27 -5.11
N TYR A 101 5.41 -17.04 -5.30
CA TYR A 101 6.31 -15.89 -5.44
C TYR A 101 6.94 -15.50 -4.10
N LEU A 102 6.22 -15.74 -3.00
CA LEU A 102 6.67 -15.48 -1.65
C LEU A 102 6.99 -16.78 -0.91
N ARG A 103 7.93 -16.72 0.00
CA ARG A 103 8.23 -17.78 0.96
C ARG A 103 7.74 -17.36 2.34
N PRO A 104 7.28 -18.32 3.18
CA PRO A 104 6.99 -18.00 4.58
C PRO A 104 8.20 -17.36 5.25
N LEU A 105 7.95 -16.33 6.03
CA LEU A 105 8.99 -15.71 6.85
C LEU A 105 9.38 -16.67 7.99
N PRO A 106 10.68 -16.89 8.23
CA PRO A 106 11.16 -17.77 9.30
C PRO A 106 11.14 -17.06 10.66
N ILE A 107 10.05 -16.34 10.94
CA ILE A 107 9.89 -15.50 12.13
C ILE A 107 8.57 -15.89 12.77
N ASP A 108 8.53 -16.01 14.11
CA ASP A 108 7.31 -16.30 14.83
C ASP A 108 6.37 -15.10 14.77
N GLU A 109 5.08 -15.33 14.49
CA GLU A 109 4.08 -14.27 14.43
C GLU A 109 3.95 -13.50 15.75
N SER A 110 4.29 -14.13 16.88
CA SER A 110 4.29 -13.49 18.19
C SER A 110 5.28 -12.32 18.31
N GLU A 111 6.32 -12.28 17.50
CA GLU A 111 7.25 -11.12 17.42
C GLU A 111 6.54 -9.84 16.98
N PHE A 112 5.37 -9.96 16.33
CA PHE A 112 4.55 -8.87 15.84
C PHE A 112 3.22 -8.75 16.60
N ALA A 113 3.17 -9.18 17.86
CA ALA A 113 1.94 -9.16 18.67
C ALA A 113 1.35 -7.75 18.83
N ASP A 114 2.23 -6.73 18.88
CA ASP A 114 1.85 -5.31 19.03
C ASP A 114 1.50 -4.62 17.70
N PHE A 115 1.66 -5.32 16.57
CA PHE A 115 1.33 -4.76 15.26
C PHE A 115 -0.18 -4.81 15.00
N LEU A 116 -0.67 -3.87 14.21
CA LEU A 116 -2.06 -3.88 13.76
C LEU A 116 -2.35 -5.19 13.02
N PRO A 117 -3.52 -5.82 13.25
CA PRO A 117 -3.85 -7.08 12.59
C PRO A 117 -3.76 -7.03 11.06
N GLY A 118 -4.13 -5.89 10.44
CA GLY A 118 -4.09 -5.70 8.99
C GLY A 118 -2.68 -5.67 8.40
N THR A 119 -1.65 -5.44 9.21
CA THR A 119 -0.26 -5.39 8.74
C THR A 119 0.44 -6.76 8.75
N LYS A 120 -0.22 -7.79 9.25
CA LYS A 120 0.33 -9.16 9.25
C LYS A 120 -0.26 -9.98 8.13
N GLY A 121 0.55 -10.26 7.11
CA GLY A 121 0.15 -11.05 5.97
C GLY A 121 0.27 -12.55 6.25
N VAL A 122 -0.83 -13.16 6.68
CA VAL A 122 -0.92 -14.60 6.97
C VAL A 122 -1.71 -15.31 5.87
N TRP A 123 -1.17 -16.37 5.32
CA TRP A 123 -1.83 -17.25 4.36
C TRP A 123 -1.54 -18.71 4.72
N ASP A 124 -2.58 -19.56 4.72
CA ASP A 124 -2.51 -20.97 5.09
C ASP A 124 -1.76 -21.21 6.42
N GLY A 125 -2.05 -20.35 7.44
CA GLY A 125 -1.48 -20.43 8.79
C GLY A 125 0.01 -20.06 8.89
N LYS A 126 0.60 -19.43 7.88
CA LYS A 126 2.00 -19.00 7.86
C LYS A 126 2.11 -17.52 7.57
N LEU A 127 3.07 -16.84 8.20
CA LEU A 127 3.38 -15.43 7.96
C LEU A 127 4.22 -15.30 6.70
N TYR A 128 3.81 -14.43 5.77
CA TYR A 128 4.51 -14.16 4.50
C TYR A 128 4.97 -12.72 4.37
N SER A 129 4.25 -11.79 5.01
CA SER A 129 4.62 -10.37 4.99
C SER A 129 4.31 -9.69 6.31
N VAL A 130 5.02 -8.58 6.55
CA VAL A 130 4.76 -7.67 7.67
C VAL A 130 4.73 -6.26 7.08
N GLY A 131 3.63 -5.53 7.27
CA GLY A 131 3.44 -4.20 6.75
C GLY A 131 4.20 -3.16 7.57
N LEU A 132 4.79 -2.20 6.87
CA LEU A 132 5.42 -1.01 7.47
C LEU A 132 4.37 -0.01 7.94
N TRP A 133 3.22 0.03 7.28
CA TRP A 133 2.08 0.89 7.60
C TRP A 133 0.78 0.20 7.20
N ASP A 134 -0.30 0.75 7.71
CA ASP A 134 -1.67 0.40 7.34
C ASP A 134 -2.41 1.67 6.94
N ALA A 135 -3.37 1.56 6.06
CA ALA A 135 -4.17 2.67 5.60
C ALA A 135 -5.66 2.33 5.68
N ALA A 136 -6.46 3.33 6.00
CA ALA A 136 -7.92 3.21 6.03
C ALA A 136 -8.55 4.26 5.12
N VAL A 137 -9.59 3.84 4.40
CA VAL A 137 -10.43 4.77 3.64
C VAL A 137 -11.37 5.49 4.60
N ALA A 138 -11.46 6.81 4.47
CA ALA A 138 -12.36 7.64 5.24
C ALA A 138 -12.93 8.75 4.34
N LEU A 139 -14.10 9.27 4.73
CA LEU A 139 -14.66 10.45 4.10
C LEU A 139 -13.98 11.70 4.67
N PHE A 140 -13.37 12.49 3.81
CA PHE A 140 -12.76 13.76 4.15
C PHE A 140 -13.71 14.93 3.86
N ALA A 141 -13.76 15.89 4.78
CA ALA A 141 -14.47 17.15 4.63
C ALA A 141 -13.71 18.25 5.37
N ARG A 142 -13.82 19.49 4.88
CA ARG A 142 -13.35 20.64 5.68
C ARG A 142 -14.36 20.97 6.76
N GLN A 143 -13.91 21.27 7.97
CA GLN A 143 -14.80 21.70 9.04
C GLN A 143 -15.59 22.95 8.63
N SER A 144 -14.96 23.90 7.96
CA SER A 144 -15.66 25.09 7.43
C SER A 144 -16.77 24.75 6.45
N THR A 145 -16.61 23.70 5.63
CA THR A 145 -17.67 23.25 4.74
C THR A 145 -18.85 22.66 5.52
N LEU A 146 -18.57 21.87 6.56
CA LEU A 146 -19.63 21.31 7.40
C LEU A 146 -20.41 22.44 8.12
N ASP A 147 -19.71 23.42 8.68
CA ASP A 147 -20.31 24.55 9.38
C ASP A 147 -21.16 25.41 8.44
N GLU A 148 -20.67 25.73 7.26
CA GLU A 148 -21.40 26.53 6.26
C GLU A 148 -22.63 25.84 5.73
N LEU A 149 -22.60 24.51 5.58
CA LEU A 149 -23.73 23.71 5.11
C LEU A 149 -24.68 23.32 6.26
N GLY A 150 -24.39 23.69 7.49
CA GLY A 150 -25.19 23.33 8.67
C GLY A 150 -25.19 21.83 8.98
N LEU A 151 -24.10 21.13 8.64
CA LEU A 151 -23.94 19.70 8.83
C LEU A 151 -23.25 19.40 10.16
N ARG A 152 -23.71 18.37 10.87
CA ARG A 152 -22.99 17.91 12.05
C ARG A 152 -21.69 17.20 11.65
N THR A 153 -20.67 17.32 12.47
CA THR A 153 -19.47 16.48 12.36
C THR A 153 -19.81 15.04 12.79
N PRO A 154 -19.56 14.00 11.97
CA PRO A 154 -19.73 12.63 12.40
C PRO A 154 -18.64 12.22 13.38
N THR A 155 -18.93 11.23 14.22
CA THR A 155 -17.97 10.62 15.15
C THR A 155 -18.00 9.10 14.99
N LEU A 156 -17.00 8.42 15.58
CA LEU A 156 -16.97 6.95 15.55
C LEU A 156 -18.23 6.33 16.18
N ASP A 157 -18.72 6.92 17.29
CA ASP A 157 -19.91 6.44 17.97
C ASP A 157 -21.22 6.85 17.29
N LYS A 158 -21.16 7.87 16.45
CA LYS A 158 -22.30 8.41 15.72
C LYS A 158 -21.88 8.79 14.30
N PRO A 159 -21.62 7.81 13.45
CA PRO A 159 -21.35 8.07 12.03
C PRO A 159 -22.57 8.69 11.34
N TRP A 160 -22.41 9.24 10.15
CA TRP A 160 -23.57 9.60 9.35
C TRP A 160 -24.32 8.35 8.89
N SER A 161 -25.65 8.43 8.94
CA SER A 161 -26.48 7.46 8.21
C SER A 161 -26.39 7.71 6.70
N ARG A 162 -26.92 6.78 5.90
CA ARG A 162 -27.01 6.97 4.45
C ARG A 162 -27.84 8.20 4.09
N GLU A 163 -28.93 8.42 4.81
CA GLU A 163 -29.80 9.58 4.62
C GLU A 163 -29.06 10.88 4.96
N GLU A 164 -28.29 10.91 6.04
CA GLU A 164 -27.48 12.06 6.41
C GLU A 164 -26.39 12.32 5.37
N PHE A 165 -25.74 11.27 4.85
CA PHE A 165 -24.75 11.39 3.80
C PHE A 165 -25.36 11.96 2.51
N MET A 166 -26.49 11.43 2.07
CA MET A 166 -27.19 11.96 0.88
C MET A 166 -27.65 13.40 1.09
N ALA A 167 -28.16 13.75 2.27
CA ALA A 167 -28.54 15.13 2.60
C ALA A 167 -27.31 16.08 2.58
N ALA A 168 -26.15 15.60 3.00
CA ALA A 168 -24.90 16.36 2.90
C ALA A 168 -24.50 16.63 1.44
N LEU A 169 -24.63 15.61 0.58
CA LEU A 169 -24.38 15.77 -0.87
C LEU A 169 -25.36 16.74 -1.51
N ASP A 170 -26.65 16.66 -1.14
CA ASP A 170 -27.70 17.60 -1.60
C ASP A 170 -27.38 19.05 -1.18
N ALA A 171 -27.00 19.25 0.07
CA ALA A 171 -26.63 20.57 0.58
C ALA A 171 -25.40 21.14 -0.15
N ALA A 172 -24.37 20.32 -0.35
CA ALA A 172 -23.16 20.72 -1.08
C ALA A 172 -23.50 21.12 -2.52
N LYS A 173 -24.28 20.30 -3.23
CA LYS A 173 -24.71 20.56 -4.60
C LYS A 173 -25.59 21.81 -4.69
N ALA A 174 -26.56 21.98 -3.78
CA ALA A 174 -27.46 23.14 -3.76
C ALA A 174 -26.74 24.44 -3.44
N SER A 175 -25.60 24.40 -2.74
CA SER A 175 -24.81 25.59 -2.42
C SER A 175 -24.22 26.29 -3.64
N GLY A 176 -24.03 25.56 -4.74
CA GLY A 176 -23.40 26.06 -5.98
C GLY A 176 -21.91 26.44 -5.81
N LYS A 177 -21.29 26.11 -4.67
CA LYS A 177 -19.89 26.44 -4.38
C LYS A 177 -18.89 25.45 -4.94
N PHE A 178 -19.32 24.23 -5.22
CA PHE A 178 -18.48 23.12 -5.62
C PHE A 178 -18.82 22.69 -7.04
N GLU A 179 -17.85 22.21 -7.80
CA GLU A 179 -18.08 21.64 -9.12
C GLU A 179 -18.87 20.34 -8.99
N PHE A 180 -18.47 19.49 -8.01
CA PHE A 180 -19.21 18.33 -7.57
C PHE A 180 -19.21 18.23 -6.04
N ALA A 181 -20.23 17.59 -5.48
CA ALA A 181 -20.33 17.37 -4.05
C ALA A 181 -19.27 16.39 -3.54
N LEU A 182 -18.96 15.35 -4.32
CA LEU A 182 -18.14 14.22 -3.90
C LEU A 182 -17.09 13.86 -4.96
N ASP A 183 -15.86 13.66 -4.52
CA ASP A 183 -14.83 12.97 -5.29
C ASP A 183 -14.70 11.52 -4.80
N LEU A 184 -14.74 10.58 -5.73
CA LEU A 184 -14.62 9.14 -5.48
C LEU A 184 -13.30 8.55 -6.01
N GLY A 185 -12.41 9.37 -6.56
CA GLY A 185 -11.17 8.88 -7.12
C GLY A 185 -11.36 7.93 -8.32
N MET A 186 -12.38 8.17 -9.17
CA MET A 186 -12.77 7.26 -10.27
C MET A 186 -11.71 7.07 -11.35
N ASN A 187 -10.64 7.85 -11.36
CA ASN A 187 -9.55 7.73 -12.33
C ASN A 187 -8.51 6.66 -11.95
N ASP A 188 -8.47 6.29 -10.68
CA ASP A 188 -7.63 5.20 -10.24
C ASP A 188 -8.37 3.88 -10.44
N GLN A 189 -8.04 3.17 -11.51
CA GLN A 189 -8.76 1.97 -11.95
C GLN A 189 -8.08 0.65 -11.53
N ALA A 190 -6.95 0.72 -10.83
CA ALA A 190 -6.25 -0.46 -10.34
C ALA A 190 -6.99 -1.09 -9.14
N GLU A 191 -6.33 -1.40 -8.08
CA GLU A 191 -6.93 -1.96 -6.88
C GLU A 191 -7.82 -0.98 -6.09
N TRP A 192 -7.74 0.33 -6.40
CA TRP A 192 -8.58 1.36 -5.79
C TRP A 192 -10.07 0.99 -5.79
N TYR A 193 -10.59 0.42 -6.88
CA TYR A 193 -12.01 0.06 -6.97
C TYR A 193 -12.42 -1.00 -5.95
N SER A 194 -11.61 -2.01 -5.75
CA SER A 194 -11.90 -3.03 -4.72
C SER A 194 -11.61 -2.51 -3.31
N TYR A 195 -10.57 -1.73 -3.14
CA TYR A 195 -10.15 -1.17 -1.85
C TYR A 195 -11.12 -0.09 -1.35
N ALA A 196 -11.39 0.94 -2.16
CA ALA A 196 -12.18 2.08 -1.74
C ALA A 196 -13.70 1.82 -1.78
N PHE A 197 -14.19 0.96 -2.69
CA PHE A 197 -15.63 0.82 -2.92
C PHE A 197 -16.24 -0.43 -2.28
N SER A 198 -15.46 -1.43 -1.94
CA SER A 198 -15.98 -2.58 -1.18
C SER A 198 -16.58 -2.21 0.18
N PRO A 199 -16.06 -1.21 0.95
CA PRO A 199 -16.72 -0.76 2.17
C PRO A 199 -18.14 -0.22 1.94
N PHE A 200 -18.38 0.48 0.83
CA PHE A 200 -19.72 0.92 0.47
C PHE A 200 -20.63 -0.27 0.17
N LEU A 201 -20.17 -1.23 -0.65
CA LEU A 201 -20.93 -2.45 -0.93
C LEU A 201 -21.27 -3.20 0.36
N GLN A 202 -20.30 -3.33 1.26
CA GLN A 202 -20.48 -3.99 2.57
C GLN A 202 -21.46 -3.24 3.47
N SER A 203 -21.49 -1.90 3.41
CA SER A 203 -22.45 -1.09 4.16
C SER A 203 -23.92 -1.35 3.77
N PHE A 204 -24.15 -1.89 2.57
CA PHE A 204 -25.46 -2.37 2.12
C PHE A 204 -25.74 -3.82 2.51
N GLY A 205 -24.76 -4.55 3.02
CA GLY A 205 -24.85 -5.98 3.31
C GLY A 205 -24.43 -6.89 2.15
N GLY A 206 -23.88 -6.34 1.07
CA GLY A 206 -23.25 -7.10 -0.02
C GLY A 206 -21.78 -7.37 0.27
N ASP A 207 -21.15 -8.18 -0.56
CA ASP A 207 -19.70 -8.38 -0.55
C ASP A 207 -19.23 -8.79 -1.95
N ILE A 208 -17.91 -8.77 -2.16
CA ILE A 208 -17.29 -9.22 -3.42
C ILE A 208 -17.36 -10.75 -3.54
N VAL A 209 -17.27 -11.45 -2.41
CA VAL A 209 -17.23 -12.91 -2.33
C VAL A 209 -17.89 -13.39 -1.05
N ASP A 210 -18.45 -14.59 -1.06
CA ASP A 210 -18.88 -15.26 0.17
C ASP A 210 -17.67 -15.55 1.07
N ARG A 211 -17.54 -14.81 2.18
CA ARG A 211 -16.40 -14.93 3.10
C ARG A 211 -16.41 -16.19 3.95
N SER A 212 -17.49 -16.94 3.95
CA SER A 212 -17.54 -18.22 4.67
C SER A 212 -16.80 -19.33 3.91
N THR A 213 -16.76 -19.24 2.59
CA THR A 213 -16.16 -20.24 1.72
C THR A 213 -15.01 -19.71 0.85
N TYR A 214 -15.01 -18.41 0.51
CA TYR A 214 -14.14 -17.75 -0.46
C TYR A 214 -14.17 -18.41 -1.86
N LYS A 215 -15.27 -19.09 -2.22
CA LYS A 215 -15.36 -19.87 -3.46
C LYS A 215 -16.41 -19.39 -4.44
N THR A 216 -17.27 -18.49 -4.02
CA THR A 216 -18.37 -17.99 -4.85
C THR A 216 -18.68 -16.53 -4.55
N ALA A 217 -19.11 -15.81 -5.58
CA ALA A 217 -19.71 -14.48 -5.45
C ALA A 217 -21.25 -14.54 -5.49
N GLU A 218 -21.82 -15.74 -5.70
CA GLU A 218 -23.27 -15.93 -5.76
C GLU A 218 -23.93 -15.58 -4.43
N GLY A 219 -24.95 -14.71 -4.48
CA GLY A 219 -25.61 -14.18 -3.29
C GLY A 219 -24.87 -13.01 -2.60
N ALA A 220 -23.53 -12.91 -2.76
CA ALA A 220 -22.74 -11.85 -2.19
C ALA A 220 -22.70 -10.60 -3.10
N LEU A 221 -22.25 -10.77 -4.34
CA LEU A 221 -22.09 -9.67 -5.30
C LEU A 221 -23.34 -9.44 -6.18
N ASN A 222 -24.17 -10.44 -6.38
CA ASN A 222 -25.39 -10.38 -7.18
C ASN A 222 -26.69 -10.47 -6.36
N GLY A 223 -26.59 -10.55 -5.04
CA GLY A 223 -27.74 -10.57 -4.13
C GLY A 223 -28.46 -9.22 -4.06
N GLU A 224 -29.64 -9.21 -3.41
CA GLU A 224 -30.46 -8.00 -3.26
C GLU A 224 -29.67 -6.81 -2.64
N PRO A 225 -28.83 -7.00 -1.58
CA PRO A 225 -28.04 -5.91 -1.02
C PRO A 225 -27.06 -5.30 -2.04
N ALA A 226 -26.38 -6.13 -2.83
CA ALA A 226 -25.45 -5.65 -3.86
C ALA A 226 -26.16 -4.93 -5.01
N GLN A 227 -27.36 -5.38 -5.39
CA GLN A 227 -28.20 -4.69 -6.36
C GLN A 227 -28.69 -3.33 -5.82
N ALA A 228 -29.02 -3.25 -4.53
CA ALA A 228 -29.37 -1.98 -3.88
C ALA A 228 -28.20 -1.01 -3.87
N PHE A 229 -26.98 -1.50 -3.54
CA PHE A 229 -25.76 -0.73 -3.67
C PHE A 229 -25.56 -0.22 -5.10
N GLY A 230 -25.67 -1.08 -6.11
CA GLY A 230 -25.48 -0.69 -7.51
C GLY A 230 -26.43 0.42 -7.96
N LYS A 231 -27.70 0.38 -7.55
CA LYS A 231 -28.68 1.45 -7.82
C LYS A 231 -28.29 2.75 -7.13
N TRP A 232 -27.92 2.68 -5.86
CA TRP A 232 -27.45 3.86 -5.11
C TRP A 232 -26.17 4.43 -5.72
N TRP A 233 -25.20 3.58 -6.06
CA TRP A 233 -23.94 3.97 -6.69
C TRP A 233 -24.19 4.70 -8.01
N GLN A 234 -25.03 4.15 -8.87
CA GLN A 234 -25.44 4.80 -10.12
C GLN A 234 -26.08 6.18 -9.88
N SER A 235 -26.83 6.33 -8.78
CA SER A 235 -27.51 7.59 -8.47
C SER A 235 -26.54 8.72 -8.11
N LEU A 236 -25.33 8.42 -7.63
CA LEU A 236 -24.31 9.43 -7.36
C LEU A 236 -23.88 10.15 -8.64
N PHE A 237 -23.77 9.43 -9.73
CA PHE A 237 -23.37 9.97 -11.04
C PHE A 237 -24.57 10.58 -11.78
N SER A 238 -25.67 9.86 -11.91
CA SER A 238 -26.87 10.35 -12.58
C SER A 238 -27.52 11.52 -11.85
N GLY A 239 -27.33 11.59 -10.54
CA GLY A 239 -27.73 12.74 -9.71
C GLY A 239 -26.76 13.92 -9.77
N GLY A 240 -25.61 13.78 -10.45
CA GLY A 240 -24.59 14.82 -10.56
C GLY A 240 -23.94 15.19 -9.23
N TYR A 241 -23.80 14.23 -8.32
CA TYR A 241 -23.06 14.42 -7.06
C TYR A 241 -21.58 14.19 -7.21
N ALA A 242 -21.17 13.23 -8.04
CA ALA A 242 -19.81 12.87 -8.31
C ALA A 242 -19.53 12.85 -9.82
N PRO A 243 -18.33 13.21 -10.27
CA PRO A 243 -17.93 13.00 -11.66
C PRO A 243 -17.73 11.51 -11.90
N GLY A 244 -17.87 11.10 -13.16
CA GLY A 244 -17.37 9.81 -13.63
C GLY A 244 -15.84 9.81 -13.68
N THR A 245 -15.30 9.03 -14.60
CA THR A 245 -13.85 9.12 -14.90
C THR A 245 -13.56 10.50 -15.50
N SER A 246 -12.57 11.20 -14.95
CA SER A 246 -12.08 12.48 -15.47
C SER A 246 -10.92 12.24 -16.45
N GLU A 247 -10.78 13.09 -17.45
CA GLU A 247 -9.61 13.07 -18.34
C GLU A 247 -8.35 13.66 -17.68
N ASP A 248 -8.51 14.43 -16.59
CA ASP A 248 -7.39 15.04 -15.85
C ASP A 248 -7.14 14.33 -14.51
N PRO A 249 -6.09 13.49 -14.43
CA PRO A 249 -5.71 12.85 -13.18
C PRO A 249 -5.31 13.81 -12.06
N ALA A 250 -4.87 15.04 -12.40
CA ALA A 250 -4.51 16.04 -11.39
C ALA A 250 -5.72 16.52 -10.59
N ASP A 251 -6.91 16.44 -11.14
CA ASP A 251 -8.14 16.80 -10.42
C ASP A 251 -8.41 15.88 -9.21
N GLN A 252 -7.95 14.63 -9.25
CA GLN A 252 -8.12 13.70 -8.11
C GLN A 252 -7.31 14.09 -6.89
N GLN A 253 -6.04 14.50 -7.08
CA GLN A 253 -5.15 14.80 -5.95
C GLN A 253 -5.31 16.23 -5.46
N THR A 254 -5.64 17.17 -6.33
CA THR A 254 -5.68 18.60 -6.03
C THR A 254 -7.09 19.19 -5.99
N GLY A 255 -8.08 18.50 -6.55
CA GLY A 255 -9.45 18.98 -6.64
C GLY A 255 -10.09 19.28 -5.28
N PHE A 256 -9.98 18.35 -4.33
CA PHE A 256 -10.46 18.59 -2.97
C PHE A 256 -9.67 19.72 -2.29
N ILE A 257 -8.32 19.70 -2.38
CA ILE A 257 -7.48 20.77 -1.83
C ILE A 257 -7.80 22.12 -2.46
N GLY A 258 -8.05 22.14 -3.77
CA GLY A 258 -8.43 23.34 -4.53
C GLY A 258 -9.87 23.81 -4.33
N GLY A 259 -10.69 23.06 -3.58
CA GLY A 259 -12.09 23.44 -3.30
C GLY A 259 -13.08 23.11 -4.40
N LYS A 260 -12.73 22.24 -5.38
CA LYS A 260 -13.66 21.76 -6.40
C LYS A 260 -14.71 20.81 -5.83
N PHE A 261 -14.36 20.05 -4.78
CA PHE A 261 -15.19 19.07 -4.10
C PHE A 261 -15.46 19.46 -2.65
N ALA A 262 -16.67 19.17 -2.18
CA ALA A 262 -17.03 19.34 -0.77
C ALA A 262 -16.49 18.18 0.08
N PHE A 263 -16.55 16.97 -0.47
CA PHE A 263 -16.17 15.71 0.18
C PHE A 263 -15.25 14.89 -0.75
N GLN A 264 -14.37 14.11 -0.14
CA GLN A 264 -13.47 13.19 -0.82
C GLN A 264 -13.35 11.87 -0.06
#